data_9e4a7007a1b3c58ad957e6523f22b675
#
_entry.id   9e4a7007a1b3c58ad957e6523f22b675
#
_cell.length_a   1.000
_cell.length_b   1.000
_cell.length_c   1.000
_cell.angle_alpha   90.00
_cell.angle_beta   90.00
_cell.angle_gamma   90.00
#
_symmetry.space_group_name_H-M   'P 1'
#
loop_
_entity.id
_entity.type
_entity.pdbx_description
1 polymer ?
#
loop_
_entity_poly.entity_id
_entity_poly.type
_entity_poly.pdbx_seq_one_letter_code
_entity_poly.pdbx_strand_id
1 'polypeptide(L)'
;MSLIVQKFGGSSVANAQRVMNVAKIVTDTYKEGNDVIVVVSAQGDTTDDLIEKANEINPKASKREMDMLLTAGEQISISLLAMAIEKLGYPVVSLLGWQAGFNTNKAYGSARIENIKTERLQSELDKKKIIIVAGFQGVNKSDDLTTLGRGGSDTSAVAIAAALHADRCQIFTDVTGVYTADPRKIENAQKLSDITYDEMLELATLGAQVLNNRSVEMAKKYSVELEVLSSLVKEPGTIVREVAKMEKMLIRGVTKDTDVARISVVGMKDIPGNAFKMFSKLAAKKINIDVILQSVGRDGTKDISFTCASSHAAEAVEILEDLFGLEGAVVSSDTSVAKISIVGAGMQSHSGTASKMFGALYEAGINISMISTSEITISVLIEKELADKAVAAVHKAFFG
;
A
#
# COMPACT_ATOMS: atom_id res chain seq x y z
N MET A 1 11.51 15.26 -25.37
CA MET A 1 10.88 15.91 -24.23
C MET A 1 10.09 14.83 -23.53
N SER A 2 10.47 14.47 -22.33
CA SER A 2 9.81 13.38 -21.59
C SER A 2 8.75 13.96 -20.67
N LEU A 3 7.65 13.21 -20.48
CA LEU A 3 6.65 13.53 -19.47
C LEU A 3 6.98 12.77 -18.18
N ILE A 4 7.22 13.51 -17.10
CA ILE A 4 7.53 12.96 -15.80
C ILE A 4 6.37 13.26 -14.84
N VAL A 5 5.81 12.24 -14.23
CA VAL A 5 4.84 12.39 -13.13
C VAL A 5 5.59 12.18 -11.82
N GLN A 6 5.51 13.15 -10.91
CA GLN A 6 6.15 13.11 -9.60
C GLN A 6 5.11 13.14 -8.49
N LYS A 7 5.18 12.22 -7.52
CA LYS A 7 4.28 12.23 -6.36
C LYS A 7 5.08 12.52 -5.09
N PHE A 8 4.57 13.44 -4.28
CA PHE A 8 5.14 13.75 -2.96
C PHE A 8 4.14 13.47 -1.85
N GLY A 9 4.56 12.69 -0.84
CA GLY A 9 3.76 12.38 0.34
C GLY A 9 3.64 13.56 1.30
N GLY A 10 2.74 13.48 2.29
CA GLY A 10 2.49 14.52 3.27
C GLY A 10 3.74 14.94 4.05
N SER A 11 4.60 14.01 4.42
CA SER A 11 5.88 14.28 5.06
C SER A 11 6.82 15.13 4.21
N SER A 12 6.76 15.00 2.87
CA SER A 12 7.59 15.78 1.94
C SER A 12 7.15 17.25 1.82
N VAL A 13 5.93 17.58 2.18
CA VAL A 13 5.36 18.94 2.12
C VAL A 13 4.90 19.47 3.47
N ALA A 14 5.33 18.85 4.58
CA ALA A 14 4.83 19.10 5.92
C ALA A 14 5.02 20.53 6.46
N ASN A 15 5.95 21.30 5.90
CA ASN A 15 6.22 22.68 6.30
C ASN A 15 6.84 23.49 5.15
N ALA A 16 6.98 24.80 5.33
CA ALA A 16 7.48 25.70 4.31
C ALA A 16 8.87 25.32 3.76
N GLN A 17 9.78 24.85 4.63
CA GLN A 17 11.11 24.41 4.22
C GLN A 17 11.03 23.20 3.28
N ARG A 18 10.18 22.23 3.59
CA ARG A 18 9.96 21.01 2.78
C ARG A 18 9.24 21.34 1.48
N VAL A 19 8.25 22.22 1.50
CA VAL A 19 7.58 22.72 0.27
C VAL A 19 8.60 23.39 -0.66
N MET A 20 9.50 24.23 -0.14
CA MET A 20 10.56 24.83 -0.95
C MET A 20 11.56 23.81 -1.51
N ASN A 21 11.85 22.74 -0.76
CA ASN A 21 12.69 21.64 -1.25
C ASN A 21 12.00 20.87 -2.41
N VAL A 22 10.72 20.56 -2.26
CA VAL A 22 9.92 19.93 -3.33
C VAL A 22 9.86 20.84 -4.55
N ALA A 23 9.61 22.14 -4.37
CA ALA A 23 9.62 23.11 -5.48
C ALA A 23 10.94 23.10 -6.26
N LYS A 24 12.10 22.96 -5.58
CA LYS A 24 13.41 22.83 -6.23
C LYS A 24 13.53 21.51 -7.02
N ILE A 25 13.14 20.38 -6.43
CA ILE A 25 13.18 19.06 -7.12
C ILE A 25 12.36 19.16 -8.42
N VAL A 26 11.14 19.67 -8.33
CA VAL A 26 10.22 19.83 -9.47
C VAL A 26 10.81 20.73 -10.54
N THR A 27 11.31 21.91 -10.15
CA THR A 27 11.88 22.87 -11.10
C THR A 27 13.20 22.39 -11.70
N ASP A 28 14.00 21.60 -11.00
CA ASP A 28 15.21 21.00 -11.55
C ASP A 28 14.84 19.97 -12.63
N THR A 29 13.85 19.12 -12.39
CA THR A 29 13.32 18.19 -13.42
C THR A 29 12.78 18.93 -14.64
N TYR A 30 12.08 20.06 -14.43
CA TYR A 30 11.58 20.91 -15.52
C TYR A 30 12.72 21.56 -16.32
N LYS A 31 13.79 22.05 -15.66
CA LYS A 31 14.99 22.63 -16.32
C LYS A 31 15.71 21.65 -17.23
N GLU A 32 15.64 20.36 -16.92
CA GLU A 32 16.21 19.32 -17.79
C GLU A 32 15.45 19.13 -19.12
N GLY A 33 14.40 19.95 -19.35
CA GLY A 33 13.60 19.95 -20.58
C GLY A 33 12.43 18.98 -20.56
N ASN A 34 12.00 18.53 -19.38
CA ASN A 34 10.86 17.63 -19.22
C ASN A 34 9.56 18.42 -19.03
N ASP A 35 8.45 17.86 -19.47
CA ASP A 35 7.12 18.24 -19.02
C ASP A 35 6.86 17.57 -17.65
N VAL A 36 6.32 18.31 -16.68
CA VAL A 36 6.20 17.82 -15.29
C VAL A 36 4.79 17.96 -14.74
N ILE A 37 4.25 16.85 -14.27
CA ILE A 37 3.02 16.83 -13.47
C ILE A 37 3.37 16.36 -12.06
N VAL A 38 2.93 17.11 -11.06
CA VAL A 38 3.20 16.81 -9.65
C VAL A 38 1.89 16.44 -8.96
N VAL A 39 1.87 15.35 -8.23
CA VAL A 39 0.76 14.96 -7.36
C VAL A 39 1.19 15.09 -5.92
N VAL A 40 0.43 15.79 -5.09
CA VAL A 40 0.75 15.96 -3.68
C VAL A 40 -0.38 15.47 -2.76
N SER A 41 0.02 14.97 -1.60
CA SER A 41 -0.86 14.65 -0.48
C SER A 41 -1.07 15.88 0.41
N ALA A 42 -2.04 15.82 1.33
CA ALA A 42 -2.18 16.79 2.41
C ALA A 42 -0.86 16.89 3.23
N GLN A 43 -0.60 18.05 3.82
CA GLN A 43 0.63 18.33 4.59
C GLN A 43 0.65 17.52 5.90
N GLY A 44 1.75 16.83 6.19
CA GLY A 44 1.97 16.14 7.46
C GLY A 44 0.76 15.31 7.89
N ASP A 45 0.23 15.61 9.06
CA ASP A 45 -0.88 14.90 9.71
C ASP A 45 -2.25 15.57 9.46
N THR A 46 -2.33 16.54 8.52
CA THR A 46 -3.57 17.31 8.25
C THR A 46 -4.81 16.43 8.04
N THR A 47 -4.66 15.28 7.36
CA THR A 47 -5.80 14.36 7.15
C THR A 47 -6.31 13.79 8.46
N ASP A 48 -5.42 13.37 9.36
CA ASP A 48 -5.78 12.83 10.67
C ASP A 48 -6.38 13.94 11.56
N ASP A 49 -5.83 15.15 11.55
CA ASP A 49 -6.39 16.33 12.24
C ASP A 49 -7.82 16.65 11.77
N LEU A 50 -8.09 16.54 10.46
CA LEU A 50 -9.44 16.77 9.92
C LEU A 50 -10.41 15.68 10.34
N ILE A 51 -9.96 14.42 10.39
CA ILE A 51 -10.75 13.28 10.90
C ILE A 51 -11.09 13.50 12.39
N GLU A 52 -10.12 13.91 13.19
CA GLU A 52 -10.30 14.18 14.62
C GLU A 52 -11.32 15.30 14.84
N LYS A 53 -11.19 16.43 14.16
CA LYS A 53 -12.17 17.54 14.19
C LYS A 53 -13.58 17.11 13.79
N ALA A 54 -13.70 16.26 12.77
CA ALA A 54 -15.01 15.73 12.38
C ALA A 54 -15.61 14.85 13.47
N ASN A 55 -14.80 14.00 14.10
CA ASN A 55 -15.24 13.12 15.18
C ASN A 55 -15.65 13.88 16.45
N GLU A 56 -15.02 15.01 16.76
CA GLU A 56 -15.45 15.90 17.86
C GLU A 56 -16.85 16.45 17.64
N ILE A 57 -17.24 16.73 16.40
CA ILE A 57 -18.57 17.26 16.06
C ILE A 57 -19.58 16.14 15.89
N ASN A 58 -19.25 15.10 15.11
CA ASN A 58 -20.13 13.97 14.82
C ASN A 58 -19.33 12.71 14.46
N PRO A 59 -19.10 11.79 15.41
CA PRO A 59 -18.36 10.54 15.13
C PRO A 59 -19.10 9.58 14.18
N LYS A 60 -20.35 9.89 13.82
CA LYS A 60 -21.16 9.16 12.84
C LYS A 60 -21.45 9.99 11.59
N ALA A 61 -20.58 10.94 11.25
CA ALA A 61 -20.71 11.73 10.03
C ALA A 61 -20.79 10.83 8.78
N SER A 62 -21.58 11.24 7.80
CA SER A 62 -21.68 10.48 6.56
C SER A 62 -20.34 10.49 5.83
N LYS A 63 -20.03 9.42 5.12
CA LYS A 63 -18.80 9.33 4.33
C LYS A 63 -18.72 10.41 3.24
N ARG A 64 -19.86 10.88 2.73
CA ARG A 64 -19.93 11.97 1.76
C ARG A 64 -19.39 13.28 2.36
N GLU A 65 -19.81 13.65 3.59
CA GLU A 65 -19.33 14.86 4.25
C GLU A 65 -17.86 14.73 4.70
N MET A 66 -17.45 13.52 5.09
CA MET A 66 -16.04 13.25 5.34
C MET A 66 -15.17 13.46 4.08
N ASP A 67 -15.60 12.95 2.92
CA ASP A 67 -14.87 13.16 1.67
C ASP A 67 -14.76 14.65 1.32
N MET A 68 -15.86 15.41 1.49
CA MET A 68 -15.86 16.87 1.29
C MET A 68 -14.82 17.56 2.19
N LEU A 69 -14.76 17.21 3.46
CA LEU A 69 -13.83 17.78 4.43
C LEU A 69 -12.37 17.42 4.10
N LEU A 70 -12.11 16.13 3.86
CA LEU A 70 -10.74 15.63 3.70
C LEU A 70 -10.05 16.17 2.44
N THR A 71 -10.80 16.44 1.36
CA THR A 71 -10.24 17.00 0.13
C THR A 71 -9.65 18.42 0.30
N ALA A 72 -9.96 19.12 1.39
CA ALA A 72 -9.38 20.43 1.68
C ALA A 72 -7.87 20.35 1.99
N GLY A 73 -7.40 19.23 2.53
CA GLY A 73 -5.97 19.06 2.86
C GLY A 73 -5.06 19.17 1.65
N GLU A 74 -5.37 18.46 0.58
CA GLU A 74 -4.61 18.50 -0.66
C GLU A 74 -4.73 19.83 -1.37
N GLN A 75 -5.88 20.52 -1.26
CA GLN A 75 -6.06 21.87 -1.81
C GLN A 75 -5.08 22.86 -1.20
N ILE A 76 -4.84 22.81 0.10
CA ILE A 76 -3.81 23.62 0.77
C ILE A 76 -2.43 23.30 0.20
N SER A 77 -2.08 22.02 0.10
CA SER A 77 -0.76 21.59 -0.37
C SER A 77 -0.45 22.04 -1.79
N ILE A 78 -1.40 21.86 -2.74
CA ILE A 78 -1.18 22.27 -4.14
C ILE A 78 -1.01 23.78 -4.28
N SER A 79 -1.76 24.56 -3.49
CA SER A 79 -1.70 26.03 -3.53
C SER A 79 -0.36 26.54 -3.03
N LEU A 80 0.12 26.03 -1.88
CA LEU A 80 1.40 26.42 -1.31
C LEU A 80 2.59 26.01 -2.19
N LEU A 81 2.53 24.82 -2.80
CA LEU A 81 3.58 24.37 -3.72
C LEU A 81 3.59 25.20 -5.00
N ALA A 82 2.41 25.57 -5.54
CA ALA A 82 2.32 26.46 -6.69
C ALA A 82 2.97 27.81 -6.40
N MET A 83 2.65 28.45 -5.27
CA MET A 83 3.26 29.72 -4.85
C MET A 83 4.78 29.59 -4.68
N ALA A 84 5.29 28.44 -4.20
CA ALA A 84 6.72 28.21 -4.08
C ALA A 84 7.42 28.09 -5.45
N ILE A 85 6.78 27.44 -6.43
CA ILE A 85 7.30 27.32 -7.80
C ILE A 85 7.24 28.67 -8.52
N GLU A 86 6.17 29.45 -8.36
CA GLU A 86 6.08 30.84 -8.87
C GLU A 86 7.20 31.70 -8.30
N LYS A 87 7.49 31.61 -6.99
CA LYS A 87 8.60 32.33 -6.35
C LYS A 87 9.96 31.98 -6.98
N LEU A 88 10.12 30.78 -7.53
CA LEU A 88 11.31 30.34 -8.25
C LEU A 88 11.31 30.81 -9.73
N GLY A 89 10.25 31.48 -10.21
CA GLY A 89 10.14 32.05 -11.55
C GLY A 89 9.67 31.09 -12.64
N TYR A 90 8.98 29.97 -12.28
CA TYR A 90 8.51 28.99 -13.25
C TYR A 90 7.00 29.06 -13.46
N PRO A 91 6.52 28.82 -14.71
CA PRO A 91 5.10 28.78 -15.00
C PRO A 91 4.47 27.53 -14.36
N VAL A 92 3.41 27.73 -13.60
CA VAL A 92 2.76 26.64 -12.85
C VAL A 92 1.25 26.83 -12.82
N VAL A 93 0.51 25.73 -12.63
CA VAL A 93 -0.92 25.73 -12.34
C VAL A 93 -1.23 24.63 -11.34
N SER A 94 -2.06 24.93 -10.33
CA SER A 94 -2.59 23.96 -9.39
C SER A 94 -4.02 23.56 -9.79
N LEU A 95 -4.32 22.26 -9.75
CA LEU A 95 -5.61 21.69 -10.12
C LEU A 95 -6.09 20.74 -9.02
N LEU A 96 -7.35 20.88 -8.63
CA LEU A 96 -8.05 19.86 -7.84
C LEU A 96 -8.25 18.58 -8.66
N GLY A 97 -8.49 17.46 -8.02
CA GLY A 97 -8.69 16.19 -8.70
C GLY A 97 -9.77 16.25 -9.79
N TRP A 98 -10.92 16.88 -9.51
CA TRP A 98 -11.97 17.05 -10.51
C TRP A 98 -11.57 17.97 -11.67
N GLN A 99 -10.77 19.02 -11.43
CA GLN A 99 -10.23 19.90 -12.48
C GLN A 99 -9.19 19.18 -13.34
N ALA A 100 -8.46 18.23 -12.76
CA ALA A 100 -7.54 17.35 -13.47
C ALA A 100 -8.25 16.17 -14.18
N GLY A 101 -9.60 16.12 -14.09
CA GLY A 101 -10.43 15.17 -14.82
C GLY A 101 -10.67 13.82 -14.15
N PHE A 102 -10.39 13.67 -12.86
CA PHE A 102 -10.64 12.42 -12.13
C PHE A 102 -12.13 12.16 -11.93
N ASN A 103 -12.68 11.19 -12.66
CA ASN A 103 -14.05 10.71 -12.47
C ASN A 103 -14.03 9.39 -11.69
N THR A 104 -14.88 9.30 -10.67
CA THR A 104 -14.94 8.17 -9.75
C THR A 104 -16.33 7.59 -9.62
N ASN A 105 -16.43 6.39 -9.04
CA ASN A 105 -17.69 5.84 -8.59
C ASN A 105 -18.18 6.49 -7.28
N LYS A 106 -19.38 6.10 -6.81
CA LYS A 106 -20.03 6.64 -5.59
C LYS A 106 -19.58 5.99 -4.27
N ALA A 107 -18.46 5.28 -4.22
CA ALA A 107 -17.98 4.63 -3.00
C ALA A 107 -17.21 5.62 -2.12
N TYR A 108 -17.91 6.52 -1.42
CA TYR A 108 -17.30 7.51 -0.54
C TYR A 108 -16.31 6.88 0.46
N GLY A 109 -15.18 7.55 0.68
CA GLY A 109 -14.07 7.12 1.55
C GLY A 109 -13.15 6.07 0.92
N SER A 110 -13.53 5.47 -0.22
CA SER A 110 -12.75 4.44 -0.91
C SER A 110 -13.11 4.35 -2.40
N ALA A 111 -13.32 5.50 -3.04
CA ALA A 111 -13.77 5.57 -4.43
C ALA A 111 -12.76 4.94 -5.40
N ARG A 112 -13.27 4.45 -6.52
CA ARG A 112 -12.45 3.93 -7.60
C ARG A 112 -12.50 4.88 -8.79
N ILE A 113 -11.36 5.14 -9.40
CA ILE A 113 -11.23 5.93 -10.62
C ILE A 113 -11.89 5.12 -11.75
N GLU A 114 -12.92 5.69 -12.38
CA GLU A 114 -13.58 5.12 -13.56
C GLU A 114 -12.85 5.55 -14.83
N ASN A 115 -12.49 6.83 -14.92
CA ASN A 115 -11.68 7.39 -16.01
C ASN A 115 -11.01 8.70 -15.59
N ILE A 116 -10.08 9.17 -16.41
CA ILE A 116 -9.46 10.50 -16.30
C ILE A 116 -9.65 11.21 -17.64
N LYS A 117 -10.28 12.39 -17.60
CA LYS A 117 -10.38 13.29 -18.75
C LYS A 117 -9.13 14.13 -18.83
N THR A 118 -8.26 13.84 -19.79
CA THR A 118 -6.90 14.41 -19.86
C THR A 118 -6.80 15.75 -20.56
N GLU A 119 -7.88 16.24 -21.15
CA GLU A 119 -7.89 17.44 -22.00
C GLU A 119 -7.37 18.71 -21.29
N ARG A 120 -7.73 18.86 -20.00
CA ARG A 120 -7.23 19.98 -19.20
C ARG A 120 -5.75 19.85 -18.90
N LEU A 121 -5.28 18.67 -18.54
CA LEU A 121 -3.85 18.41 -18.30
C LEU A 121 -3.04 18.66 -19.57
N GLN A 122 -3.48 18.12 -20.71
CA GLN A 122 -2.81 18.35 -21.99
C GLN A 122 -2.75 19.83 -22.36
N SER A 123 -3.87 20.56 -22.22
CA SER A 123 -3.92 22.00 -22.51
C SER A 123 -2.94 22.85 -21.66
N GLU A 124 -2.68 22.45 -20.41
CA GLU A 124 -1.71 23.17 -19.58
C GLU A 124 -0.26 22.76 -19.88
N LEU A 125 -0.03 21.48 -20.26
CA LEU A 125 1.27 21.00 -20.76
C LEU A 125 1.67 21.72 -22.05
N ASP A 126 0.73 21.90 -22.99
CA ASP A 126 0.96 22.62 -24.26
C ASP A 126 1.40 24.08 -24.01
N LYS A 127 0.96 24.69 -22.91
CA LYS A 127 1.40 26.01 -22.44
C LYS A 127 2.72 25.98 -21.67
N LYS A 128 3.38 24.82 -21.62
CA LYS A 128 4.64 24.60 -20.88
C LYS A 128 4.56 24.98 -19.41
N LYS A 129 3.45 24.65 -18.76
CA LYS A 129 3.29 24.84 -17.32
C LYS A 129 3.62 23.56 -16.56
N ILE A 130 4.25 23.73 -15.42
CA ILE A 130 4.28 22.68 -14.38
C ILE A 130 2.87 22.56 -13.83
N ILE A 131 2.33 21.33 -13.79
CA ILE A 131 0.97 21.10 -13.29
C ILE A 131 1.07 20.45 -11.91
N ILE A 132 0.37 21.00 -10.91
CA ILE A 132 0.27 20.41 -9.58
C ILE A 132 -1.16 19.93 -9.38
N VAL A 133 -1.32 18.67 -9.08
CA VAL A 133 -2.63 18.01 -8.90
C VAL A 133 -2.81 17.59 -7.44
N ALA A 134 -3.97 17.94 -6.88
CA ALA A 134 -4.39 17.38 -5.61
C ALA A 134 -4.62 15.88 -5.75
N GLY A 135 -3.79 15.09 -5.07
CA GLY A 135 -3.94 13.64 -5.03
C GLY A 135 -5.17 13.21 -4.23
N PHE A 136 -5.41 11.90 -4.10
CA PHE A 136 -6.41 11.32 -3.20
C PHE A 136 -7.88 11.59 -3.58
N GLN A 137 -8.20 12.55 -4.41
CA GLN A 137 -9.55 13.05 -4.66
C GLN A 137 -10.02 12.92 -6.12
N GLY A 138 -11.33 12.89 -6.31
CA GLY A 138 -12.01 12.95 -7.60
C GLY A 138 -13.46 13.40 -7.45
N VAL A 139 -14.23 13.29 -8.50
CA VAL A 139 -15.66 13.65 -8.53
C VAL A 139 -16.49 12.50 -9.11
N ASN A 140 -17.65 12.25 -8.53
CA ASN A 140 -18.57 11.24 -9.04
C ASN A 140 -19.61 11.86 -10.00
N LYS A 141 -20.48 11.02 -10.57
CA LYS A 141 -21.54 11.44 -11.54
C LYS A 141 -22.60 12.37 -10.94
N SER A 142 -22.60 12.61 -9.63
CA SER A 142 -23.51 13.55 -8.95
C SER A 142 -22.80 14.85 -8.58
N ASP A 143 -21.58 15.09 -9.12
CA ASP A 143 -20.70 16.21 -8.84
C ASP A 143 -20.26 16.28 -7.37
N ASP A 144 -20.41 15.17 -6.60
CA ASP A 144 -19.88 15.08 -5.27
C ASP A 144 -18.37 14.75 -5.28
N LEU A 145 -17.63 15.42 -4.41
CA LEU A 145 -16.24 15.06 -4.16
C LEU A 145 -16.14 13.67 -3.50
N THR A 146 -15.14 12.93 -3.89
CA THR A 146 -14.87 11.59 -3.38
C THR A 146 -13.41 11.43 -3.05
N THR A 147 -13.09 10.60 -2.07
CA THR A 147 -11.70 10.24 -1.73
C THR A 147 -11.40 8.80 -2.12
N LEU A 148 -10.14 8.56 -2.53
CA LEU A 148 -9.68 7.24 -3.00
C LEU A 148 -9.28 6.29 -1.87
N GLY A 149 -9.29 6.75 -0.62
CA GLY A 149 -8.83 5.99 0.53
C GLY A 149 -7.30 6.03 0.72
N ARG A 150 -6.77 5.26 1.66
CA ARG A 150 -5.33 5.23 2.00
C ARG A 150 -4.47 4.97 0.76
N GLY A 151 -3.36 5.72 0.63
CA GLY A 151 -2.48 5.65 -0.55
C GLY A 151 -3.12 6.20 -1.83
N GLY A 152 -4.21 6.95 -1.72
CA GLY A 152 -4.93 7.51 -2.87
C GLY A 152 -4.10 8.45 -3.72
N SER A 153 -3.13 9.18 -3.14
CA SER A 153 -2.24 10.07 -3.91
C SER A 153 -1.26 9.29 -4.80
N ASP A 154 -0.74 8.13 -4.34
CA ASP A 154 0.06 7.24 -5.17
C ASP A 154 -0.77 6.72 -6.35
N THR A 155 -2.01 6.29 -6.04
CA THR A 155 -2.97 5.86 -7.06
C THR A 155 -3.27 6.97 -8.07
N SER A 156 -3.43 8.23 -7.62
CA SER A 156 -3.65 9.39 -8.50
C SER A 156 -2.46 9.61 -9.44
N ALA A 157 -1.23 9.54 -8.94
CA ALA A 157 -0.03 9.74 -9.74
C ALA A 157 0.12 8.67 -10.82
N VAL A 158 -0.04 7.40 -10.44
CA VAL A 158 0.03 6.28 -11.40
C VAL A 158 -1.09 6.35 -12.43
N ALA A 159 -2.30 6.75 -12.02
CA ALA A 159 -3.43 6.90 -12.92
C ALA A 159 -3.20 8.02 -13.98
N ILE A 160 -2.62 9.17 -13.57
CA ILE A 160 -2.20 10.23 -14.51
C ILE A 160 -1.11 9.70 -15.44
N ALA A 161 -0.08 9.04 -14.89
CA ALA A 161 1.00 8.49 -15.70
C ALA A 161 0.50 7.49 -16.74
N ALA A 162 -0.44 6.62 -16.38
CA ALA A 162 -1.08 5.70 -17.30
C ALA A 162 -1.93 6.42 -18.36
N ALA A 163 -2.76 7.38 -17.97
CA ALA A 163 -3.68 8.08 -18.87
C ALA A 163 -2.96 8.97 -19.90
N LEU A 164 -1.80 9.50 -19.55
CA LEU A 164 -0.99 10.37 -20.42
C LEU A 164 0.22 9.65 -21.03
N HIS A 165 0.38 8.34 -20.79
CA HIS A 165 1.55 7.56 -21.24
C HIS A 165 2.88 8.23 -20.85
N ALA A 166 2.98 8.63 -19.58
CA ALA A 166 4.19 9.27 -19.07
C ALA A 166 5.41 8.35 -19.18
N ASP A 167 6.57 8.92 -19.49
CA ASP A 167 7.82 8.19 -19.61
C ASP A 167 8.29 7.63 -18.26
N ARG A 168 7.91 8.28 -17.16
CA ARG A 168 8.29 7.88 -15.80
C ARG A 168 7.28 8.37 -14.76
N CYS A 169 7.04 7.55 -13.75
CA CYS A 169 6.29 7.92 -12.56
C CYS A 169 7.19 7.77 -11.32
N GLN A 170 7.54 8.90 -10.70
CA GLN A 170 8.42 8.99 -9.54
C GLN A 170 7.61 9.16 -8.27
N ILE A 171 7.78 8.25 -7.30
CA ILE A 171 7.14 8.29 -5.99
C ILE A 171 8.18 8.70 -4.95
N PHE A 172 8.08 9.94 -4.50
CA PHE A 172 8.95 10.48 -3.46
C PHE A 172 8.39 10.19 -2.07
N THR A 173 9.24 9.63 -1.23
CA THR A 173 8.95 9.23 0.15
C THR A 173 10.08 9.70 1.09
N ASP A 174 10.04 9.31 2.36
CA ASP A 174 11.06 9.56 3.37
C ASP A 174 12.24 8.55 3.35
N VAL A 175 12.11 7.47 2.57
CA VAL A 175 13.17 6.47 2.36
C VAL A 175 13.77 6.59 0.95
N THR A 176 15.02 6.14 0.78
CA THR A 176 15.75 6.28 -0.50
C THR A 176 15.45 5.21 -1.53
N GLY A 177 14.44 4.36 -1.28
CA GLY A 177 14.03 3.27 -2.18
C GLY A 177 13.38 2.13 -1.41
N VAL A 178 13.23 0.99 -2.07
CA VAL A 178 12.76 -0.27 -1.47
C VAL A 178 13.98 -1.04 -0.92
N TYR A 179 13.84 -1.58 0.28
CA TYR A 179 14.90 -2.29 0.98
C TYR A 179 14.53 -3.74 1.25
N THR A 180 15.55 -4.58 1.48
CA THR A 180 15.37 -6.00 1.84
C THR A 180 14.71 -6.21 3.21
N ALA A 181 14.68 -5.20 4.06
CA ALA A 181 13.88 -5.07 5.29
C ALA A 181 13.77 -3.59 5.66
N ASP A 182 13.03 -3.24 6.72
CA ASP A 182 12.97 -1.86 7.21
C ASP A 182 14.35 -1.37 7.68
N PRO A 183 15.00 -0.41 6.98
CA PRO A 183 16.36 0.04 7.30
C PRO A 183 16.45 0.78 8.65
N ARG A 184 15.31 1.22 9.20
CA ARG A 184 15.26 1.84 10.55
C ARG A 184 15.39 0.81 11.67
N LYS A 185 15.17 -0.48 11.35
CA LYS A 185 15.20 -1.60 12.30
C LYS A 185 16.31 -2.60 12.03
N ILE A 186 16.69 -2.76 10.77
CA ILE A 186 17.70 -3.71 10.33
C ILE A 186 18.87 -2.95 9.71
N GLU A 187 19.95 -2.85 10.45
CA GLU A 187 21.15 -2.05 10.09
C GLU A 187 21.77 -2.48 8.75
N ASN A 188 21.75 -3.78 8.44
CA ASN A 188 22.29 -4.34 7.21
C ASN A 188 21.24 -4.50 6.09
N ALA A 189 20.10 -3.82 6.19
CA ALA A 189 19.10 -3.80 5.11
C ALA A 189 19.71 -3.19 3.84
N GLN A 190 19.61 -3.92 2.72
CA GLN A 190 20.18 -3.52 1.44
C GLN A 190 19.11 -2.84 0.58
N LYS A 191 19.47 -1.72 -0.06
CA LYS A 191 18.59 -1.06 -1.03
C LYS A 191 18.56 -1.87 -2.32
N LEU A 192 17.38 -2.14 -2.84
CA LEU A 192 17.18 -2.79 -4.13
C LEU A 192 17.32 -1.76 -5.26
N SER A 193 18.07 -2.09 -6.31
CA SER A 193 18.15 -1.26 -7.51
C SER A 193 16.88 -1.35 -8.34
N ASP A 194 16.29 -2.53 -8.38
CA ASP A 194 15.02 -2.80 -9.06
C ASP A 194 14.27 -3.97 -8.42
N ILE A 195 12.97 -4.02 -8.65
CA ILE A 195 12.06 -5.06 -8.17
C ILE A 195 10.92 -5.24 -9.17
N THR A 196 10.35 -6.44 -9.26
CA THR A 196 9.18 -6.67 -10.12
C THR A 196 7.90 -6.15 -9.46
N TYR A 197 6.85 -5.89 -10.27
CA TYR A 197 5.55 -5.49 -9.72
C TYR A 197 5.00 -6.54 -8.75
N ASP A 198 5.14 -7.83 -9.07
CA ASP A 198 4.61 -8.90 -8.22
C ASP A 198 5.33 -8.98 -6.88
N GLU A 199 6.67 -8.91 -6.88
CA GLU A 199 7.45 -8.85 -5.64
C GLU A 199 7.11 -7.59 -4.82
N MET A 200 6.93 -6.43 -5.47
CA MET A 200 6.56 -5.19 -4.80
C MET A 200 5.15 -5.26 -4.20
N LEU A 201 4.19 -5.86 -4.93
CA LEU A 201 2.83 -6.09 -4.43
C LEU A 201 2.82 -6.96 -3.18
N GLU A 202 3.58 -8.07 -3.21
CA GLU A 202 3.71 -8.94 -2.05
C GLU A 202 4.35 -8.22 -0.87
N LEU A 203 5.48 -7.51 -1.07
CA LEU A 203 6.10 -6.73 0.00
C LEU A 203 5.15 -5.70 0.60
N ALA A 204 4.41 -4.97 -0.24
CA ALA A 204 3.45 -3.97 0.21
C ALA A 204 2.25 -4.58 0.97
N THR A 205 1.75 -5.73 0.50
CA THR A 205 0.67 -6.49 1.16
C THR A 205 1.10 -7.06 2.50
N LEU A 206 2.36 -7.45 2.61
CA LEU A 206 2.93 -8.12 3.78
C LEU A 206 3.59 -7.16 4.78
N GLY A 207 3.37 -5.86 4.67
CA GLY A 207 3.73 -4.86 5.68
C GLY A 207 4.83 -3.87 5.29
N ALA A 208 5.39 -3.93 4.10
CA ALA A 208 6.32 -2.90 3.62
C ALA A 208 5.55 -1.63 3.21
N GLN A 209 5.59 -0.60 4.04
CA GLN A 209 4.81 0.64 3.88
C GLN A 209 5.47 1.66 2.92
N VAL A 210 6.10 1.21 1.83
CA VAL A 210 6.80 2.09 0.88
C VAL A 210 5.88 2.54 -0.25
N LEU A 211 5.09 1.64 -0.79
CA LEU A 211 4.10 1.90 -1.84
C LEU A 211 2.73 1.32 -1.45
N ASN A 212 1.68 1.93 -1.95
CA ASN A 212 0.34 1.40 -1.79
C ASN A 212 0.05 0.30 -2.82
N ASN A 213 -0.54 -0.84 -2.39
CA ASN A 213 -0.86 -1.99 -3.24
C ASN A 213 -1.63 -1.58 -4.50
N ARG A 214 -2.68 -0.78 -4.33
CA ARG A 214 -3.54 -0.35 -5.44
C ARG A 214 -2.77 0.45 -6.50
N SER A 215 -1.78 1.24 -6.09
CA SER A 215 -0.93 1.98 -7.04
C SER A 215 -0.01 1.04 -7.81
N VAL A 216 0.55 0.01 -7.17
CA VAL A 216 1.39 -1.00 -7.83
C VAL A 216 0.57 -1.89 -8.76
N GLU A 217 -0.64 -2.33 -8.35
CA GLU A 217 -1.59 -3.06 -9.23
C GLU A 217 -1.91 -2.25 -10.50
N MET A 218 -2.16 -0.96 -10.33
CA MET A 218 -2.45 -0.08 -11.47
C MET A 218 -1.22 0.10 -12.35
N ALA A 219 -0.03 0.28 -11.76
CA ALA A 219 1.22 0.38 -12.49
C ALA A 219 1.49 -0.90 -13.31
N LYS A 220 1.30 -2.08 -12.73
CA LYS A 220 1.38 -3.36 -13.43
C LYS A 220 0.39 -3.44 -14.58
N LYS A 221 -0.90 -3.13 -14.32
CA LYS A 221 -1.98 -3.22 -15.33
C LYS A 221 -1.72 -2.34 -16.55
N TYR A 222 -1.13 -1.17 -16.37
CA TYR A 222 -0.90 -0.19 -17.42
C TYR A 222 0.57 -0.08 -17.85
N SER A 223 1.43 -0.97 -17.35
CA SER A 223 2.88 -1.02 -17.64
C SER A 223 3.60 0.31 -17.35
N VAL A 224 3.21 0.99 -16.27
CA VAL A 224 3.83 2.24 -15.82
C VAL A 224 5.05 1.91 -14.97
N GLU A 225 6.25 2.24 -15.45
CA GLU A 225 7.48 2.11 -14.66
C GLU A 225 7.46 3.11 -13.49
N LEU A 226 7.61 2.59 -12.25
CA LEU A 226 7.70 3.43 -11.05
C LEU A 226 9.16 3.56 -10.63
N GLU A 227 9.51 4.73 -10.10
CA GLU A 227 10.79 4.96 -9.45
C GLU A 227 10.54 5.48 -8.03
N VAL A 228 10.97 4.73 -7.03
CA VAL A 228 10.83 5.10 -5.61
C VAL A 228 12.07 5.86 -5.17
N LEU A 229 11.88 7.10 -4.72
CA LEU A 229 12.95 8.05 -4.42
C LEU A 229 12.74 8.71 -3.05
N SER A 230 13.82 9.25 -2.49
CA SER A 230 13.71 10.12 -1.32
C SER A 230 13.49 11.58 -1.72
N SER A 231 12.57 12.26 -1.03
CA SER A 231 12.44 13.71 -1.11
C SER A 231 13.49 14.47 -0.30
N LEU A 232 14.30 13.77 0.51
CA LEU A 232 15.26 14.36 1.44
C LEU A 232 16.72 14.22 0.98
N VAL A 233 17.02 13.16 0.25
CA VAL A 233 18.37 12.82 -0.19
C VAL A 233 18.37 12.55 -1.69
N LYS A 234 19.31 13.15 -2.42
CA LYS A 234 19.44 12.96 -3.87
C LYS A 234 20.32 11.74 -4.15
N GLU A 235 19.70 10.58 -4.22
CA GLU A 235 20.33 9.30 -4.55
C GLU A 235 19.48 8.53 -5.57
N PRO A 236 20.06 7.60 -6.34
CA PRO A 236 19.29 6.69 -7.20
C PRO A 236 18.27 5.91 -6.37
N GLY A 237 17.04 5.82 -6.86
CA GLY A 237 15.95 5.10 -6.22
C GLY A 237 15.89 3.62 -6.57
N THR A 238 14.74 3.01 -6.30
CA THR A 238 14.39 1.65 -6.73
C THR A 238 13.42 1.73 -7.91
N ILE A 239 13.72 1.00 -8.99
CA ILE A 239 12.82 0.90 -10.15
C ILE A 239 11.87 -0.29 -9.95
N VAL A 240 10.56 -0.04 -10.10
CA VAL A 240 9.52 -1.08 -10.08
C VAL A 240 8.99 -1.27 -11.49
N ARG A 241 9.11 -2.48 -12.04
CA ARG A 241 8.76 -2.81 -13.42
C ARG A 241 8.47 -4.29 -13.62
N GLU A 242 8.08 -4.71 -14.84
CA GLU A 242 7.69 -6.09 -15.15
C GLU A 242 8.84 -7.09 -14.93
N VAL A 243 10.04 -6.76 -15.39
CA VAL A 243 11.20 -7.64 -15.31
C VAL A 243 12.36 -6.95 -14.61
N ALA A 244 12.84 -7.52 -13.52
CA ALA A 244 14.04 -7.05 -12.85
C ALA A 244 15.30 -7.41 -13.66
N LYS A 245 16.28 -6.50 -13.73
CA LYS A 245 17.51 -6.71 -14.50
C LYS A 245 18.46 -7.74 -13.87
N MET A 246 18.28 -8.09 -12.60
CA MET A 246 19.19 -8.97 -11.88
C MET A 246 18.46 -10.19 -11.32
N GLU A 247 18.76 -11.37 -11.88
CA GLU A 247 18.32 -12.68 -11.36
C GLU A 247 19.07 -13.12 -10.07
N LYS A 248 19.97 -12.32 -9.53
CA LYS A 248 20.94 -12.76 -8.51
C LYS A 248 20.42 -12.89 -7.09
N MET A 249 19.29 -12.29 -6.76
CA MET A 249 18.74 -12.37 -5.39
C MET A 249 17.56 -13.33 -5.37
N LEU A 250 17.73 -14.46 -4.68
CA LEU A 250 16.68 -15.46 -4.44
C LEU A 250 15.49 -14.85 -3.70
N ILE A 251 15.77 -14.03 -2.68
CA ILE A 251 14.80 -13.32 -1.84
C ILE A 251 15.03 -11.82 -2.02
N ARG A 252 13.95 -11.07 -2.18
CA ARG A 252 13.96 -9.60 -2.30
C ARG A 252 13.76 -8.91 -0.98
N GLY A 253 13.02 -9.53 -0.04
CA GLY A 253 12.82 -8.90 1.25
C GLY A 253 12.23 -9.81 2.30
N VAL A 254 12.35 -9.31 3.55
CA VAL A 254 11.73 -9.86 4.74
C VAL A 254 10.84 -8.79 5.34
N THR A 255 9.57 -9.11 5.53
CA THR A 255 8.57 -8.19 6.08
C THR A 255 7.89 -8.76 7.31
N LYS A 256 7.24 -7.89 8.08
CA LYS A 256 6.32 -8.28 9.14
C LYS A 256 5.01 -7.53 9.04
N ASP A 257 3.94 -8.20 9.37
CA ASP A 257 2.62 -7.62 9.60
C ASP A 257 2.20 -7.91 11.04
N THR A 258 1.94 -6.87 11.81
CA THR A 258 1.49 -6.95 13.21
C THR A 258 0.02 -6.59 13.39
N ASP A 259 -0.69 -6.22 12.31
CA ASP A 259 -2.13 -6.02 12.28
C ASP A 259 -2.84 -7.26 11.74
N VAL A 260 -2.58 -8.40 12.34
CA VAL A 260 -3.12 -9.70 11.95
C VAL A 260 -3.76 -10.40 13.15
N ALA A 261 -4.91 -11.02 12.92
CA ALA A 261 -5.55 -11.95 13.85
C ALA A 261 -5.71 -13.30 13.18
N ARG A 262 -5.45 -14.38 13.92
CA ARG A 262 -5.80 -15.73 13.53
C ARG A 262 -7.18 -16.07 14.07
N ILE A 263 -8.08 -16.50 13.20
CA ILE A 263 -9.40 -17.00 13.55
C ILE A 263 -9.38 -18.51 13.30
N SER A 264 -9.91 -19.28 14.24
CA SER A 264 -9.99 -20.74 14.13
C SER A 264 -11.41 -21.23 14.42
N VAL A 265 -11.92 -22.09 13.53
CA VAL A 265 -13.18 -22.82 13.69
C VAL A 265 -12.83 -24.29 13.76
N VAL A 266 -12.94 -24.88 14.95
CA VAL A 266 -12.51 -26.23 15.27
C VAL A 266 -13.74 -27.14 15.41
N GLY A 267 -13.68 -28.33 14.83
CA GLY A 267 -14.76 -29.32 14.95
C GLY A 267 -15.97 -29.05 14.04
N MET A 268 -15.81 -28.26 12.97
CA MET A 268 -16.88 -28.02 12.00
C MET A 268 -17.21 -29.32 11.23
N LYS A 269 -18.49 -29.61 11.01
CA LYS A 269 -18.92 -30.77 10.21
C LYS A 269 -18.32 -30.79 8.82
N ASP A 270 -17.76 -31.91 8.39
CA ASP A 270 -17.19 -32.08 7.05
C ASP A 270 -18.28 -32.32 6.01
N ILE A 271 -19.01 -31.26 5.66
CA ILE A 271 -20.05 -31.30 4.63
C ILE A 271 -19.79 -30.24 3.55
N PRO A 272 -20.15 -30.54 2.30
CA PRO A 272 -20.03 -29.56 1.21
C PRO A 272 -20.77 -28.25 1.52
N GLY A 273 -20.14 -27.12 1.23
CA GLY A 273 -20.74 -25.79 1.36
C GLY A 273 -20.38 -25.03 2.64
N ASN A 274 -19.82 -25.63 3.68
CA ASN A 274 -19.49 -24.93 4.92
C ASN A 274 -18.44 -23.83 4.71
N ALA A 275 -17.37 -24.08 3.97
CA ALA A 275 -16.40 -23.07 3.61
C ALA A 275 -17.06 -21.92 2.81
N PHE A 276 -17.94 -22.23 1.86
CA PHE A 276 -18.68 -21.21 1.10
C PHE A 276 -19.56 -20.34 2.02
N LYS A 277 -20.33 -20.94 2.92
CA LYS A 277 -21.17 -20.22 3.89
C LYS A 277 -20.31 -19.27 4.74
N MET A 278 -19.20 -19.78 5.30
CA MET A 278 -18.26 -19.05 6.12
C MET A 278 -17.75 -17.80 5.40
N PHE A 279 -17.04 -17.99 4.30
CA PHE A 279 -16.37 -16.90 3.60
C PHE A 279 -17.36 -15.94 2.89
N SER A 280 -18.53 -16.41 2.46
CA SER A 280 -19.57 -15.52 1.92
C SER A 280 -20.12 -14.55 2.96
N LYS A 281 -20.31 -15.00 4.21
CA LYS A 281 -20.77 -14.13 5.31
C LYS A 281 -19.73 -13.10 5.69
N LEU A 282 -18.46 -13.51 5.80
CA LEU A 282 -17.35 -12.60 6.08
C LEU A 282 -17.17 -11.57 4.96
N ALA A 283 -17.24 -11.99 3.69
CA ALA A 283 -17.17 -11.11 2.53
C ALA A 283 -18.32 -10.08 2.50
N ALA A 284 -19.55 -10.47 2.86
CA ALA A 284 -20.70 -9.56 2.94
C ALA A 284 -20.48 -8.43 3.99
N LYS A 285 -19.66 -8.68 5.01
CA LYS A 285 -19.22 -7.70 6.02
C LYS A 285 -17.92 -6.99 5.64
N LYS A 286 -17.40 -7.26 4.44
CA LYS A 286 -16.13 -6.69 3.92
C LYS A 286 -14.90 -7.05 4.76
N ILE A 287 -14.95 -8.18 5.45
CA ILE A 287 -13.80 -8.75 6.15
C ILE A 287 -12.92 -9.44 5.11
N ASN A 288 -11.73 -8.89 4.90
CA ASN A 288 -10.75 -9.47 3.99
C ASN A 288 -10.00 -10.61 4.67
N ILE A 289 -9.82 -11.71 3.94
CA ILE A 289 -9.13 -12.92 4.41
C ILE A 289 -7.83 -13.04 3.62
N ASP A 290 -6.74 -13.33 4.31
CA ASP A 290 -5.41 -13.41 3.70
C ASP A 290 -4.93 -14.87 3.57
N VAL A 291 -4.70 -15.56 4.69
CA VAL A 291 -4.27 -16.97 4.71
C VAL A 291 -5.43 -17.84 5.11
N ILE A 292 -5.60 -18.99 4.44
CA ILE A 292 -6.59 -20.02 4.82
C ILE A 292 -5.87 -21.35 4.95
N LEU A 293 -6.02 -22.01 6.10
CA LEU A 293 -5.60 -23.39 6.34
C LEU A 293 -6.79 -24.25 6.73
N GLN A 294 -6.92 -25.39 6.08
CA GLN A 294 -7.90 -26.41 6.43
C GLN A 294 -7.17 -27.71 6.82
N SER A 295 -7.49 -28.23 7.98
CA SER A 295 -6.94 -29.50 8.43
C SER A 295 -7.56 -30.68 7.69
N VAL A 296 -6.85 -31.84 7.70
CA VAL A 296 -7.46 -33.14 7.38
C VAL A 296 -8.41 -33.48 8.51
N GLY A 297 -9.67 -33.69 8.18
CA GLY A 297 -10.72 -33.96 9.18
C GLY A 297 -10.52 -35.25 9.95
N ARG A 298 -11.05 -35.31 11.17
CA ARG A 298 -11.18 -36.51 12.00
C ARG A 298 -12.65 -36.64 12.38
N ASP A 299 -13.12 -37.88 12.43
CA ASP A 299 -14.47 -38.21 12.91
C ASP A 299 -15.61 -37.42 12.24
N GLY A 300 -15.45 -37.12 10.93
CA GLY A 300 -16.46 -36.36 10.18
C GLY A 300 -16.46 -34.87 10.43
N THR A 301 -15.40 -34.30 11.07
CA THR A 301 -15.22 -32.90 11.29
C THR A 301 -13.95 -32.35 10.60
N LYS A 302 -13.90 -31.04 10.38
CA LYS A 302 -12.73 -30.32 9.89
C LYS A 302 -12.50 -29.05 10.70
N ASP A 303 -11.24 -28.62 10.73
CA ASP A 303 -10.86 -27.35 11.29
C ASP A 303 -10.45 -26.41 10.16
N ILE A 304 -10.90 -25.17 10.23
CA ILE A 304 -10.47 -24.11 9.34
C ILE A 304 -9.88 -22.99 10.19
N SER A 305 -8.64 -22.62 9.89
CA SER A 305 -8.02 -21.42 10.45
C SER A 305 -7.71 -20.44 9.31
N PHE A 306 -7.92 -19.15 9.57
CA PHE A 306 -7.59 -18.13 8.61
C PHE A 306 -7.10 -16.86 9.31
N THR A 307 -6.53 -15.92 8.53
CA THR A 307 -6.10 -14.64 9.05
C THR A 307 -6.93 -13.50 8.48
N CYS A 308 -7.14 -12.48 9.30
CA CYS A 308 -7.74 -11.20 8.91
C CYS A 308 -7.07 -10.06 9.69
N ALA A 309 -7.39 -8.80 9.38
CA ALA A 309 -6.94 -7.67 10.19
C ALA A 309 -7.46 -7.77 11.63
N SER A 310 -6.64 -7.39 12.61
CA SER A 310 -6.98 -7.49 14.04
C SER A 310 -8.26 -6.73 14.41
N SER A 311 -8.52 -5.61 13.72
CA SER A 311 -9.73 -4.80 13.90
C SER A 311 -11.04 -5.53 13.57
N HIS A 312 -10.99 -6.59 12.76
CA HIS A 312 -12.14 -7.38 12.35
C HIS A 312 -12.31 -8.67 13.15
N ALA A 313 -11.38 -8.98 14.08
CA ALA A 313 -11.37 -10.27 14.78
C ALA A 313 -12.66 -10.53 15.57
N ALA A 314 -13.13 -9.55 16.33
CA ALA A 314 -14.34 -9.70 17.14
C ALA A 314 -15.60 -9.93 16.29
N GLU A 315 -15.78 -9.13 15.21
CA GLU A 315 -16.92 -9.27 14.30
C GLU A 315 -16.86 -10.62 13.56
N ALA A 316 -15.67 -11.07 13.16
CA ALA A 316 -15.49 -12.38 12.53
C ALA A 316 -15.89 -13.54 13.45
N VAL A 317 -15.49 -13.48 14.74
CA VAL A 317 -15.88 -14.49 15.75
C VAL A 317 -17.39 -14.54 15.90
N GLU A 318 -18.04 -13.39 16.12
CA GLU A 318 -19.51 -13.29 16.28
C GLU A 318 -20.25 -13.95 15.10
N ILE A 319 -19.87 -13.61 13.87
CA ILE A 319 -20.47 -14.18 12.65
C ILE A 319 -20.31 -15.70 12.61
N LEU A 320 -19.15 -16.21 13.00
CA LEU A 320 -18.85 -17.65 12.90
C LEU A 320 -19.47 -18.46 14.05
N GLU A 321 -19.60 -17.89 15.24
CA GLU A 321 -20.34 -18.48 16.35
C GLU A 321 -21.82 -18.61 15.99
N ASP A 322 -22.42 -17.60 15.37
CA ASP A 322 -23.81 -17.65 14.86
C ASP A 322 -24.01 -18.75 13.79
N LEU A 323 -22.98 -19.00 12.96
CA LEU A 323 -23.08 -19.98 11.88
C LEU A 323 -22.85 -21.41 12.34
N PHE A 324 -21.90 -21.65 13.23
CA PHE A 324 -21.37 -22.97 13.53
C PHE A 324 -21.38 -23.34 15.00
N GLY A 325 -21.54 -22.39 15.92
CA GLY A 325 -21.53 -22.65 17.35
C GLY A 325 -22.65 -23.61 17.80
N LEU A 326 -23.85 -23.47 17.26
CA LEU A 326 -24.99 -24.37 17.53
C LEU A 326 -24.77 -25.78 16.96
N GLU A 327 -23.87 -25.96 16.00
CA GLU A 327 -23.52 -27.27 15.43
C GLU A 327 -22.37 -27.96 16.17
N GLY A 328 -21.86 -27.35 17.26
CA GLY A 328 -20.82 -27.90 18.12
C GLY A 328 -19.40 -27.50 17.73
N ALA A 329 -19.20 -26.62 16.75
CA ALA A 329 -17.89 -26.07 16.44
C ALA A 329 -17.45 -25.02 17.49
N VAL A 330 -16.16 -24.98 17.77
CA VAL A 330 -15.56 -23.99 18.68
C VAL A 330 -14.88 -22.91 17.83
N VAL A 331 -15.31 -21.65 18.01
CA VAL A 331 -14.71 -20.51 17.35
C VAL A 331 -13.79 -19.77 18.31
N SER A 332 -12.61 -19.39 17.85
CA SER A 332 -11.64 -18.62 18.64
C SER A 332 -10.86 -17.64 17.79
N SER A 333 -10.36 -16.58 18.41
CA SER A 333 -9.44 -15.63 17.80
C SER A 333 -8.18 -15.47 18.63
N ASP A 334 -7.07 -15.17 17.94
CA ASP A 334 -5.80 -14.85 18.54
C ASP A 334 -5.20 -13.61 17.87
N THR A 335 -5.12 -12.52 18.60
CA THR A 335 -4.55 -11.22 18.16
C THR A 335 -3.13 -10.99 18.66
N SER A 336 -2.58 -11.96 19.41
CA SER A 336 -1.20 -11.93 19.92
C SER A 336 -0.18 -12.49 18.91
N VAL A 337 -0.54 -12.59 17.64
CA VAL A 337 0.29 -13.11 16.56
C VAL A 337 0.80 -11.98 15.64
N ALA A 338 1.94 -12.25 14.99
CA ALA A 338 2.46 -11.47 13.87
C ALA A 338 2.79 -12.40 12.70
N LYS A 339 2.64 -11.91 11.49
CA LYS A 339 3.01 -12.61 10.27
C LYS A 339 4.39 -12.13 9.81
N ILE A 340 5.34 -13.07 9.66
CA ILE A 340 6.67 -12.83 9.10
C ILE A 340 6.72 -13.47 7.73
N SER A 341 7.16 -12.72 6.74
CA SER A 341 7.16 -13.19 5.36
C SER A 341 8.48 -12.91 4.66
N ILE A 342 8.92 -13.85 3.83
CA ILE A 342 9.97 -13.65 2.84
C ILE A 342 9.33 -13.58 1.46
N VAL A 343 9.82 -12.68 0.60
CA VAL A 343 9.31 -12.47 -0.75
C VAL A 343 10.45 -12.57 -1.76
N GLY A 344 10.23 -13.26 -2.86
CA GLY A 344 11.17 -13.34 -3.97
C GLY A 344 10.80 -14.40 -4.99
N ALA A 345 10.83 -14.06 -6.27
CA ALA A 345 10.50 -14.96 -7.39
C ALA A 345 11.45 -16.16 -7.52
N GLY A 346 12.67 -16.08 -6.98
CA GLY A 346 13.65 -17.16 -7.03
C GLY A 346 13.28 -18.40 -6.19
N MET A 347 12.26 -18.34 -5.34
CA MET A 347 11.86 -19.47 -4.50
C MET A 347 11.31 -20.67 -5.29
N GLN A 348 10.72 -20.43 -6.46
CA GLN A 348 10.17 -21.49 -7.33
C GLN A 348 11.25 -22.46 -7.81
N SER A 349 12.46 -21.98 -8.05
CA SER A 349 13.56 -22.75 -8.62
C SER A 349 14.56 -23.28 -7.59
N HIS A 350 14.44 -22.87 -6.31
CA HIS A 350 15.43 -23.22 -5.28
C HIS A 350 14.77 -23.97 -4.10
N SER A 351 15.05 -25.26 -4.05
CA SER A 351 14.67 -26.09 -2.89
C SER A 351 15.44 -25.65 -1.64
N GLY A 352 14.76 -25.72 -0.47
CA GLY A 352 15.40 -25.43 0.83
C GLY A 352 15.22 -24.01 1.36
N THR A 353 14.59 -23.08 0.60
CA THR A 353 14.31 -21.72 1.07
C THR A 353 13.46 -21.70 2.34
N ALA A 354 12.40 -22.52 2.39
CA ALA A 354 11.58 -22.68 3.59
C ALA A 354 12.38 -23.23 4.78
N SER A 355 13.21 -24.26 4.54
CA SER A 355 14.06 -24.85 5.57
C SER A 355 15.05 -23.80 6.14
N LYS A 356 15.62 -22.94 5.31
CA LYS A 356 16.51 -21.87 5.73
C LYS A 356 15.81 -20.85 6.62
N MET A 357 14.59 -20.43 6.24
CA MET A 357 13.76 -19.53 7.04
C MET A 357 13.40 -20.16 8.40
N PHE A 358 12.95 -21.43 8.39
CA PHE A 358 12.55 -22.11 9.61
C PHE A 358 13.76 -22.40 10.51
N GLY A 359 14.93 -22.71 9.94
CA GLY A 359 16.19 -22.86 10.68
C GLY A 359 16.59 -21.58 11.40
N ALA A 360 16.49 -20.42 10.74
CA ALA A 360 16.77 -19.13 11.35
C ALA A 360 15.84 -18.81 12.54
N LEU A 361 14.55 -19.15 12.42
CA LEU A 361 13.58 -18.99 13.51
C LEU A 361 13.84 -19.97 14.66
N TYR A 362 14.19 -21.22 14.36
CA TYR A 362 14.57 -22.22 15.34
C TYR A 362 15.81 -21.79 16.15
N GLU A 363 16.88 -21.34 15.49
CA GLU A 363 18.09 -20.83 16.14
C GLU A 363 17.82 -19.61 17.00
N ALA A 364 16.82 -18.78 16.60
CA ALA A 364 16.38 -17.65 17.39
C ALA A 364 15.43 -18.03 18.55
N GLY A 365 15.08 -19.32 18.71
CA GLY A 365 14.15 -19.80 19.74
C GLY A 365 12.71 -19.32 19.51
N ILE A 366 12.28 -19.14 18.25
CA ILE A 366 10.95 -18.65 17.87
C ILE A 366 10.12 -19.81 17.31
N ASN A 367 8.98 -20.08 17.96
CA ASN A 367 8.06 -21.10 17.52
C ASN A 367 7.14 -20.60 16.40
N ILE A 368 6.77 -21.48 15.48
CA ILE A 368 5.88 -21.21 14.35
C ILE A 368 4.50 -21.81 14.66
N SER A 369 3.47 -20.98 14.62
CA SER A 369 2.08 -21.41 14.86
C SER A 369 1.28 -21.69 13.58
N MET A 370 1.70 -21.14 12.44
CA MET A 370 1.05 -21.33 11.16
C MET A 370 2.05 -21.09 10.03
N ILE A 371 1.92 -21.83 8.92
CA ILE A 371 2.78 -21.69 7.74
C ILE A 371 1.88 -21.52 6.51
N SER A 372 2.22 -20.61 5.63
CA SER A 372 1.60 -20.46 4.31
C SER A 372 2.68 -20.20 3.26
N THR A 373 2.49 -20.78 2.09
CA THR A 373 3.42 -20.62 0.97
C THR A 373 2.68 -20.30 -0.31
N SER A 374 3.26 -19.46 -1.15
CA SER A 374 2.87 -19.22 -2.53
C SER A 374 4.09 -19.41 -3.45
N GLU A 375 3.96 -19.05 -4.71
CA GLU A 375 5.06 -19.14 -5.67
C GLU A 375 6.23 -18.19 -5.33
N ILE A 376 5.94 -17.04 -4.75
CA ILE A 376 6.93 -16.00 -4.45
C ILE A 376 6.96 -15.55 -2.99
N THR A 377 6.23 -16.26 -2.10
CA THR A 377 6.12 -15.87 -0.68
C THR A 377 6.12 -17.10 0.22
N ILE A 378 6.84 -17.02 1.34
CA ILE A 378 6.69 -17.93 2.49
C ILE A 378 6.38 -17.05 3.69
N SER A 379 5.24 -17.33 4.33
CA SER A 379 4.76 -16.60 5.51
C SER A 379 4.59 -17.55 6.70
N VAL A 380 4.95 -17.08 7.88
CA VAL A 380 4.72 -17.78 9.13
C VAL A 380 4.03 -16.87 10.13
N LEU A 381 3.15 -17.43 10.96
CA LEU A 381 2.65 -16.75 12.16
C LEU A 381 3.49 -17.17 13.36
N ILE A 382 3.85 -16.17 14.15
CA ILE A 382 4.62 -16.30 15.39
C ILE A 382 4.00 -15.43 16.48
N GLU A 383 4.49 -15.47 17.70
CA GLU A 383 4.15 -14.52 18.76
C GLU A 383 4.52 -13.09 18.37
N LYS A 384 3.57 -12.17 18.55
CA LYS A 384 3.69 -10.76 18.11
C LYS A 384 4.89 -10.04 18.71
N GLU A 385 5.19 -10.30 19.98
CA GLU A 385 6.32 -9.68 20.70
C GLU A 385 7.69 -10.07 20.10
N LEU A 386 7.76 -11.21 19.42
CA LEU A 386 8.99 -11.71 18.81
C LEU A 386 9.18 -11.24 17.35
N ALA A 387 8.26 -10.43 16.80
CA ALA A 387 8.25 -10.08 15.39
C ALA A 387 9.55 -9.39 14.92
N ASP A 388 10.08 -8.42 15.67
CA ASP A 388 11.32 -7.72 15.31
C ASP A 388 12.53 -8.64 15.36
N LYS A 389 12.62 -9.52 16.38
CA LYS A 389 13.65 -10.53 16.51
C LYS A 389 13.62 -11.54 15.35
N ALA A 390 12.42 -11.94 14.94
CA ALA A 390 12.22 -12.85 13.81
C ALA A 390 12.68 -12.25 12.49
N VAL A 391 12.29 -10.99 12.20
CA VAL A 391 12.76 -10.27 11.00
C VAL A 391 14.27 -10.20 10.97
N ALA A 392 14.91 -9.83 12.09
CA ALA A 392 16.37 -9.74 12.18
C ALA A 392 17.07 -11.09 11.93
N ALA A 393 16.56 -12.18 12.53
CA ALA A 393 17.12 -13.51 12.37
C ALA A 393 16.98 -14.03 10.93
N VAL A 394 15.79 -13.89 10.35
CA VAL A 394 15.51 -14.31 8.96
C VAL A 394 16.31 -13.46 7.98
N HIS A 395 16.33 -12.13 8.16
CA HIS A 395 17.11 -11.24 7.29
C HIS A 395 18.60 -11.60 7.33
N LYS A 396 19.17 -11.80 8.51
CA LYS A 396 20.57 -12.24 8.66
C LYS A 396 20.86 -13.56 7.93
N ALA A 397 19.93 -14.50 7.99
CA ALA A 397 20.10 -15.78 7.29
C ALA A 397 20.17 -15.63 5.77
N PHE A 398 19.42 -14.70 5.16
CA PHE A 398 19.37 -14.56 3.71
C PHE A 398 20.32 -13.51 3.15
N PHE A 399 20.69 -12.49 3.92
CA PHE A 399 21.44 -11.30 3.47
C PHE A 399 22.71 -11.03 4.28
N GLY A 400 22.95 -11.79 5.37
CA GLY A 400 24.12 -11.68 6.26
C GLY A 400 25.37 -12.39 5.77
#